data_f4135635dd01b2855c0f3c40fce36456
#
_entry.id   f4135635dd01b2855c0f3c40fce36456
#
_cell.length_a   1.000
_cell.length_b   1.000
_cell.length_c   1.000
_cell.angle_alpha   90.00
_cell.angle_beta   90.00
_cell.angle_gamma   90.00
#
_symmetry.space_group_name_H-M   'P 1'
#
loop_
_entity.id
_entity.type
_entity.pdbx_description
1 polymer ?
#
loop_
_entity_poly.entity_id
_entity_poly.type
_entity_poly.pdbx_seq_one_letter_code
_entity_poly.pdbx_strand_id
1 'polypeptide(L)'
;MDSNEFLTRTRIPIRLACITTTEWPITISLWYAYMEEKLFCATQKNALIVKYLSRNSRCGFEVASDSSPYLGVRGRGQAKLNETRGSEILHILIKKYLKDETSQLAGFLIRRAENEVAIEINPVSMFHYDYSKRMNGIKVDTN
;
A
#
# COMPACT_ATOMS: atom_id res chain seq x y z
N MET A 1 -11.86 8.90 -13.21
CA MET A 1 -11.18 7.72 -12.68
C MET A 1 -11.67 7.44 -11.28
N ASP A 2 -12.19 6.25 -11.04
CA ASP A 2 -12.65 5.89 -9.70
C ASP A 2 -11.51 5.29 -8.86
N SER A 3 -11.81 5.00 -7.60
CA SER A 3 -10.82 4.46 -6.67
C SER A 3 -10.20 3.15 -7.17
N ASN A 4 -11.03 2.25 -7.67
CA ASN A 4 -10.56 0.93 -8.11
C ASN A 4 -9.61 1.06 -9.30
N GLU A 5 -9.96 1.89 -10.26
CA GLU A 5 -9.13 2.13 -11.43
C GLU A 5 -7.79 2.77 -11.04
N PHE A 6 -7.84 3.78 -10.18
CA PHE A 6 -6.62 4.44 -9.71
C PHE A 6 -5.70 3.48 -8.99
N LEU A 7 -6.24 2.70 -8.04
CA LEU A 7 -5.44 1.76 -7.27
C LEU A 7 -4.83 0.64 -8.13
N THR A 8 -5.54 0.24 -9.19
CA THR A 8 -5.06 -0.81 -10.09
C THR A 8 -3.92 -0.30 -10.98
N ARG A 9 -3.99 0.94 -11.42
CA ARG A 9 -3.06 1.49 -12.41
C ARG A 9 -1.79 2.09 -11.82
N THR A 10 -1.91 2.71 -10.65
CA THR A 10 -0.76 3.43 -10.10
C THR A 10 0.29 2.49 -9.54
N ARG A 11 1.55 2.95 -9.59
CA ARG A 11 2.69 2.25 -9.00
C ARG A 11 3.22 3.00 -7.77
N ILE A 12 2.47 3.98 -7.30
CA ILE A 12 2.82 4.71 -6.07
C ILE A 12 2.68 3.75 -4.90
N PRO A 13 3.68 3.65 -4.01
CA PRO A 13 3.55 2.81 -2.82
C PRO A 13 2.43 3.29 -1.91
N ILE A 14 1.85 2.34 -1.16
CA ILE A 14 0.84 2.67 -0.17
C ILE A 14 1.50 3.24 1.08
N ARG A 15 0.88 4.25 1.66
CA ARG A 15 1.18 4.72 3.01
C ARG A 15 0.18 4.05 3.94
N LEU A 16 0.69 3.20 4.80
CA LEU A 16 -0.15 2.39 5.69
C LEU A 16 0.04 2.85 7.12
N ALA A 17 -1.07 3.22 7.76
CA ALA A 17 -1.09 3.65 9.15
C ALA A 17 -1.66 2.54 10.02
N CYS A 18 -1.03 2.24 11.13
CA CYS A 18 -1.52 1.26 12.09
C CYS A 18 -1.22 1.75 13.51
N ILE A 19 -1.70 1.00 14.49
CA ILE A 19 -1.57 1.36 15.90
C ILE A 19 -0.51 0.47 16.55
N THR A 20 0.47 1.10 17.16
CA THR A 20 1.56 0.40 17.85
C THR A 20 1.09 -0.20 19.17
N THR A 21 1.96 -0.98 19.81
CA THR A 21 1.65 -1.60 21.10
C THR A 21 1.48 -0.59 22.23
N THR A 22 1.93 0.65 22.04
CA THR A 22 1.76 1.75 23.00
C THR A 22 0.66 2.72 22.57
N GLU A 23 -0.16 2.29 21.62
CA GLU A 23 -1.32 3.03 21.10
C GLU A 23 -0.98 4.31 20.34
N TRP A 24 0.26 4.46 19.92
CA TRP A 24 0.64 5.53 19.00
C TRP A 24 0.38 5.10 17.56
N PRO A 25 -0.11 5.97 16.71
CA PRO A 25 -0.16 5.66 15.28
C PRO A 25 1.24 5.71 14.67
N ILE A 26 1.46 4.85 13.69
CA ILE A 26 2.69 4.86 12.90
C ILE A 26 2.30 4.73 11.42
N THR A 27 3.06 5.37 10.55
CA THR A 27 2.84 5.29 9.11
C THR A 27 4.07 4.72 8.44
N ILE A 28 3.88 3.74 7.59
CA ILE A 28 4.97 3.13 6.83
C ILE A 28 4.60 3.08 5.35
N SER A 29 5.63 2.97 4.51
CA SER A 29 5.45 2.89 3.05
C SER A 29 5.73 1.46 2.62
N LEU A 30 4.83 0.89 1.84
CA LEU A 30 4.98 -0.48 1.35
C LEU A 30 4.58 -0.53 -0.13
N TRP A 31 5.13 -1.51 -0.84
CA TRP A 31 4.58 -1.89 -2.13
C TRP A 31 3.22 -2.54 -1.92
N TYR A 32 2.32 -2.37 -2.87
CA TYR A 32 1.02 -3.00 -2.78
C TYR A 32 0.52 -3.44 -4.16
N ALA A 33 -0.41 -4.37 -4.15
CA ALA A 33 -1.20 -4.75 -5.31
C ALA A 33 -2.67 -4.65 -4.95
N TYR A 34 -3.47 -4.11 -5.86
CA TYR A 34 -4.91 -4.05 -5.68
C TYR A 34 -5.55 -5.13 -6.52
N MET A 35 -6.16 -6.12 -5.89
CA MET A 35 -6.84 -7.22 -6.54
C MET A 35 -7.84 -7.82 -5.57
N GLU A 36 -8.85 -8.51 -6.10
CA GLU A 36 -9.90 -9.11 -5.25
C GLU A 36 -10.58 -8.06 -4.35
N GLU A 37 -10.63 -6.80 -4.81
CA GLU A 37 -11.16 -5.66 -4.07
C GLU A 37 -10.47 -5.43 -2.73
N LYS A 38 -9.21 -5.83 -2.63
CA LYS A 38 -8.36 -5.67 -1.44
C LYS A 38 -7.00 -5.12 -1.82
N LEU A 39 -6.32 -4.57 -0.83
CA LEU A 39 -4.95 -4.11 -0.98
C LEU A 39 -4.04 -5.16 -0.33
N PHE A 40 -3.07 -5.64 -1.10
CA PHE A 40 -2.17 -6.69 -0.63
C PHE A 40 -0.76 -6.14 -0.53
N CYS A 41 -0.14 -6.31 0.63
CA CYS A 41 1.27 -6.03 0.84
C CYS A 41 1.95 -7.31 1.28
N ALA A 42 3.28 -7.34 1.27
CA ALA A 42 4.04 -8.45 1.79
C ALA A 42 5.19 -7.90 2.63
N THR A 43 5.48 -8.57 3.73
CA THR A 43 6.57 -8.19 4.61
C THR A 43 7.09 -9.42 5.33
N GLN A 44 8.27 -9.32 5.95
CA GLN A 44 8.83 -10.42 6.72
C GLN A 44 7.99 -10.70 7.95
N LYS A 45 7.87 -11.97 8.31
CA LYS A 45 7.06 -12.40 9.46
C LYS A 45 7.44 -11.72 10.76
N ASN A 46 8.71 -11.37 10.93
CA ASN A 46 9.21 -10.75 12.16
C ASN A 46 9.20 -9.23 12.13
N ALA A 47 8.64 -8.61 11.09
CA ALA A 47 8.55 -7.16 11.03
C ALA A 47 7.61 -6.62 12.11
N LEU A 48 7.91 -5.43 12.65
CA LEU A 48 7.10 -4.82 13.70
C LEU A 48 5.65 -4.60 13.26
N ILE A 49 5.42 -4.26 12.00
CA ILE A 49 4.06 -4.05 11.51
C ILE A 49 3.20 -5.30 11.64
N VAL A 50 3.78 -6.48 11.50
CA VAL A 50 3.06 -7.74 11.67
C VAL A 50 2.57 -7.85 13.11
N LYS A 51 3.44 -7.52 14.06
CA LYS A 51 3.08 -7.52 15.48
C LYS A 51 1.95 -6.54 15.77
N TYR A 52 2.05 -5.33 15.22
CA TYR A 52 1.04 -4.30 15.44
C TYR A 52 -0.31 -4.72 14.86
N LEU A 53 -0.33 -5.21 13.62
CA LEU A 53 -1.57 -5.60 12.96
C LEU A 53 -2.18 -6.87 13.56
N SER A 54 -1.37 -7.75 14.14
CA SER A 54 -1.90 -8.92 14.84
C SER A 54 -2.65 -8.54 16.11
N ARG A 55 -2.25 -7.43 16.75
CA ARG A 55 -2.92 -6.92 17.95
C ARG A 55 -4.13 -6.06 17.60
N ASN A 56 -4.01 -5.23 16.61
CA ASN A 56 -5.07 -4.32 16.19
C ASN A 56 -5.12 -4.30 14.67
N SER A 57 -6.14 -4.94 14.12
CA SER A 57 -6.28 -5.08 12.67
C SER A 57 -6.72 -3.81 11.96
N ARG A 58 -7.16 -2.80 12.70
CA ARG A 58 -7.61 -1.54 12.10
C ARG A 58 -6.42 -0.77 11.56
N CYS A 59 -6.58 -0.27 10.34
CA CYS A 59 -5.52 0.49 9.69
C CYS A 59 -6.12 1.59 8.82
N GLY A 60 -5.31 2.59 8.55
CA GLY A 60 -5.62 3.62 7.58
C GLY A 60 -4.65 3.52 6.43
N PHE A 61 -5.03 4.03 5.28
CA PHE A 61 -4.13 4.00 4.14
C PHE A 61 -4.36 5.17 3.20
N GLU A 62 -3.31 5.49 2.47
CA GLU A 62 -3.37 6.47 1.39
C GLU A 62 -2.42 6.05 0.27
N VAL A 63 -2.91 6.17 -0.96
CA VAL A 63 -2.09 6.06 -2.16
C VAL A 63 -2.34 7.34 -2.94
N ALA A 64 -1.32 8.19 -3.03
CA ALA A 64 -1.51 9.54 -3.56
C ALA A 64 -0.27 10.02 -4.30
N SER A 65 -0.50 10.86 -5.31
CA SER A 65 0.59 11.54 -6.00
C SER A 65 1.28 12.52 -5.05
N ASP A 66 2.59 12.64 -5.19
CA ASP A 66 3.40 13.59 -4.41
C ASP A 66 3.69 14.88 -5.18
N SER A 67 3.14 15.00 -6.38
CA SER A 67 3.29 16.19 -7.20
C SER A 67 1.92 16.78 -7.53
N SER A 68 1.89 18.10 -7.67
CA SER A 68 0.69 18.85 -8.02
C SER A 68 0.27 18.59 -9.47
N PRO A 69 -1.02 18.48 -9.79
CA PRO A 69 -2.15 18.53 -8.85
C PRO A 69 -2.29 17.22 -8.08
N TYR A 70 -2.62 17.35 -6.81
CA TYR A 70 -2.70 16.18 -5.94
C TYR A 70 -3.98 15.39 -6.18
N LEU A 71 -3.83 14.10 -6.30
CA LEU A 71 -4.95 13.16 -6.43
C LEU A 71 -4.56 11.84 -5.77
N GLY A 72 -5.55 11.11 -5.33
CA GLY A 72 -5.27 9.85 -4.67
C GLY A 72 -6.50 9.20 -4.08
N VAL A 73 -6.25 8.12 -3.37
CA VAL A 73 -7.26 7.37 -2.63
C VAL A 73 -6.79 7.23 -1.21
N ARG A 74 -7.66 7.53 -0.27
CA ARG A 74 -7.41 7.26 1.15
C ARG A 74 -8.57 6.49 1.72
N GLY A 75 -8.30 5.73 2.77
CA GLY A 75 -9.35 4.92 3.35
C GLY A 75 -8.98 4.33 4.68
N ARG A 76 -9.89 3.53 5.17
CA ARG A 76 -9.72 2.74 6.40
C ARG A 76 -10.06 1.31 6.08
N GLY A 77 -9.40 0.39 6.77
CA GLY A 77 -9.63 -1.01 6.55
C GLY A 77 -9.25 -1.87 7.73
N GLN A 78 -9.46 -3.15 7.54
CA GLN A 78 -9.02 -4.16 8.49
C GLN A 78 -8.02 -5.07 7.80
N ALA A 79 -6.89 -5.28 8.45
CA ALA A 79 -5.81 -6.08 7.91
C ALA A 79 -5.92 -7.51 8.42
N LYS A 80 -5.72 -8.46 7.51
CA LYS A 80 -5.62 -9.87 7.83
C LYS A 80 -4.22 -10.33 7.43
N LEU A 81 -3.54 -11.01 8.33
CA LEU A 81 -2.22 -11.55 8.06
C LEU A 81 -2.37 -12.97 7.51
N ASN A 82 -1.78 -13.25 6.36
CA ASN A 82 -1.91 -14.53 5.68
C ASN A 82 -0.54 -15.07 5.32
N GLU A 83 -0.04 -16.01 6.11
CA GLU A 83 1.29 -16.59 5.89
C GLU A 83 1.34 -17.45 4.63
N THR A 84 0.23 -18.07 4.25
CA THR A 84 0.23 -18.97 3.10
C THR A 84 0.33 -18.24 1.77
N ARG A 85 0.05 -16.93 1.74
CA ARG A 85 0.11 -16.14 0.51
C ARG A 85 1.30 -15.18 0.47
N GLY A 86 2.15 -15.19 1.49
CA GLY A 86 3.26 -14.23 1.55
C GLY A 86 4.17 -14.28 0.34
N SER A 87 4.63 -15.47 -0.03
CA SER A 87 5.51 -15.64 -1.19
C SER A 87 4.82 -15.25 -2.49
N GLU A 88 3.58 -15.65 -2.68
CA GLU A 88 2.80 -15.32 -3.87
C GLU A 88 2.69 -13.80 -4.04
N ILE A 89 2.30 -13.12 -2.98
CA ILE A 89 2.13 -11.66 -3.04
C ILE A 89 3.48 -10.98 -3.29
N LEU A 90 4.54 -11.43 -2.63
CA LEU A 90 5.86 -10.86 -2.87
C LEU A 90 6.26 -10.93 -4.35
N HIS A 91 6.04 -12.08 -5.00
CA HIS A 91 6.36 -12.22 -6.42
C HIS A 91 5.53 -11.26 -7.29
N ILE A 92 4.26 -11.08 -6.96
CA ILE A 92 3.40 -10.12 -7.67
C ILE A 92 3.96 -8.70 -7.51
N LEU A 93 4.41 -8.33 -6.31
CA LEU A 93 4.95 -7.00 -6.05
C LEU A 93 6.28 -6.77 -6.76
N ILE A 94 7.14 -7.78 -6.78
CA ILE A 94 8.41 -7.69 -7.50
C ILE A 94 8.14 -7.42 -8.99
N LYS A 95 7.22 -8.15 -9.57
CA LYS A 95 6.86 -7.97 -10.97
C LYS A 95 6.28 -6.58 -11.24
N LYS A 96 5.50 -6.06 -10.31
CA LYS A 96 4.88 -4.74 -10.45
C LYS A 96 5.90 -3.61 -10.35
N TYR A 97 6.79 -3.67 -9.37
CA TYR A 97 7.67 -2.55 -9.02
C TYR A 97 9.08 -2.67 -9.58
N LEU A 98 9.57 -3.88 -9.80
CA LEU A 98 10.90 -4.12 -10.35
C LEU A 98 10.75 -4.70 -11.75
N LYS A 99 11.08 -3.91 -12.76
CA LYS A 99 10.94 -4.34 -14.17
C LYS A 99 11.83 -5.54 -14.50
N ASP A 100 12.96 -5.68 -13.79
CA ASP A 100 13.91 -6.76 -14.01
C ASP A 100 13.87 -7.71 -12.83
N GLU A 101 13.21 -8.86 -13.00
CA GLU A 101 13.09 -9.88 -11.98
C GLU A 101 14.44 -10.57 -11.72
N THR A 102 15.43 -10.35 -12.59
CA THR A 102 16.77 -10.92 -12.40
C THR A 102 17.72 -9.97 -11.70
N SER A 103 17.25 -8.78 -11.29
CA SER A 103 18.07 -7.82 -10.57
C SER A 103 18.54 -8.37 -9.22
N GLN A 104 19.61 -7.77 -8.67
CA GLN A 104 20.12 -8.18 -7.36
C GLN A 104 19.08 -8.02 -6.27
N LEU A 105 18.29 -6.94 -6.31
CA LEU A 105 17.26 -6.71 -5.34
C LEU A 105 16.16 -7.77 -5.44
N ALA A 106 15.69 -8.06 -6.66
CA ALA A 106 14.69 -9.11 -6.85
C ALA A 106 15.19 -10.46 -6.34
N GLY A 107 16.44 -10.82 -6.66
CA GLY A 107 17.05 -12.06 -6.18
C GLY A 107 17.11 -12.12 -4.66
N PHE A 108 17.50 -11.03 -4.02
CA PHE A 108 17.57 -10.96 -2.56
C PHE A 108 16.18 -11.18 -1.94
N LEU A 109 15.16 -10.52 -2.47
CA LEU A 109 13.81 -10.66 -1.96
C LEU A 109 13.26 -12.07 -2.17
N ILE A 110 13.50 -12.66 -3.34
CA ILE A 110 13.03 -14.01 -3.65
C ILE A 110 13.65 -15.04 -2.70
N ARG A 111 14.93 -14.90 -2.36
CA ARG A 111 15.58 -15.83 -1.43
C ARG A 111 14.97 -15.81 -0.04
N ARG A 112 14.26 -14.74 0.32
CA ARG A 112 13.62 -14.58 1.62
C ARG A 112 12.11 -14.77 1.56
N ALA A 113 11.58 -15.18 0.41
CA ALA A 113 10.14 -15.22 0.16
C ALA A 113 9.39 -16.16 1.11
N GLU A 114 9.99 -17.25 1.53
CA GLU A 114 9.34 -18.21 2.44
C GLU A 114 9.05 -17.62 3.82
N ASN A 115 9.74 -16.54 4.19
CA ASN A 115 9.53 -15.85 5.45
C ASN A 115 8.60 -14.65 5.32
N GLU A 116 7.94 -14.48 4.17
CA GLU A 116 7.01 -13.41 3.94
C GLU A 116 5.63 -13.76 4.43
N VAL A 117 4.92 -12.74 4.89
CA VAL A 117 3.50 -12.83 5.21
C VAL A 117 2.77 -11.79 4.37
N ALA A 118 1.62 -12.16 3.85
CA ALA A 118 0.77 -11.22 3.14
C ALA A 118 -0.05 -10.41 4.15
N ILE A 119 -0.13 -9.11 3.91
CA ILE A 119 -1.04 -8.23 4.64
C ILE A 119 -2.20 -7.95 3.70
N GLU A 120 -3.36 -8.53 3.98
CA GLU A 120 -4.57 -8.33 3.18
C GLU A 120 -5.41 -7.25 3.83
N ILE A 121 -5.47 -6.08 3.21
CA ILE A 121 -6.24 -4.95 3.73
C ILE A 121 -7.62 -4.98 3.07
N ASN A 122 -8.65 -5.22 3.87
CA ASN A 122 -10.02 -5.19 3.42
C ASN A 122 -10.59 -3.81 3.69
N PRO A 123 -10.82 -2.98 2.66
CA PRO A 123 -11.30 -1.63 2.89
C PRO A 123 -12.70 -1.60 3.50
N VAL A 124 -12.84 -0.83 4.56
CA VAL A 124 -14.14 -0.52 5.17
C VAL A 124 -14.74 0.72 4.49
N SER A 125 -13.88 1.68 4.15
CA SER A 125 -14.27 2.86 3.40
C SER A 125 -13.09 3.34 2.57
N MET A 126 -13.40 3.88 1.38
CA MET A 126 -12.40 4.51 0.51
C MET A 126 -12.97 5.78 -0.05
N PHE A 127 -12.11 6.76 -0.22
CA PHE A 127 -12.44 8.06 -0.75
C PHE A 127 -11.41 8.45 -1.80
N HIS A 128 -11.87 8.69 -3.02
CA HIS A 128 -11.02 9.20 -4.10
C HIS A 128 -11.12 10.71 -4.13
N TYR A 129 -9.98 11.39 -4.12
CA TYR A 129 -9.93 12.84 -4.22
C TYR A 129 -9.07 13.26 -5.40
N ASP A 130 -9.44 14.37 -6.00
CA ASP A 130 -8.74 14.95 -7.13
C ASP A 130 -8.84 16.46 -7.03
N TYR A 131 -7.74 17.10 -6.72
CA TYR A 131 -7.67 18.55 -6.56
C TYR A 131 -7.27 19.28 -7.84
N SER A 132 -7.26 18.59 -8.98
CA SER A 132 -6.79 19.20 -10.22
C SER A 132 -7.57 20.45 -10.61
N LYS A 133 -8.90 20.48 -10.45
CA LYS A 133 -9.71 21.66 -10.73
C LYS A 133 -9.40 22.81 -9.80
N ARG A 134 -9.24 22.53 -8.51
CA ARG A 134 -8.89 23.51 -7.49
C ARG A 134 -7.53 24.12 -7.76
N MET A 135 -6.57 23.25 -8.08
CA MET A 135 -5.20 23.68 -8.31
C MET A 135 -5.02 24.39 -9.63
N ASN A 136 -5.83 24.06 -10.63
CA ASN A 136 -5.86 24.81 -11.88
C ASN A 136 -6.33 26.25 -11.63
N GLY A 137 -7.35 26.43 -10.77
CA GLY A 137 -7.80 27.76 -10.40
C GLY A 137 -6.71 28.57 -9.70
N ILE A 138 -6.02 27.95 -8.75
CA ILE A 138 -4.90 28.57 -8.05
C ILE A 138 -3.77 28.91 -9.02
N LYS A 139 -3.48 28.02 -9.95
CA LYS A 139 -2.43 28.21 -10.94
C LYS A 139 -2.72 29.41 -11.86
N VAL A 140 -3.98 29.58 -12.24
CA VAL A 140 -4.40 30.74 -13.02
C VAL A 140 -4.17 32.04 -12.24
N ASP A 141 -4.47 32.00 -10.95
CA ASP A 141 -4.32 33.18 -10.09
C ASP A 141 -2.86 33.56 -9.85
N THR A 142 -1.95 32.58 -9.94
CA THR A 142 -0.53 32.82 -9.67
C THR A 142 0.26 33.23 -10.92
N ASN A 143 -0.33 33.14 -12.06
CA ASN A 143 0.27 33.57 -13.32
C ASN A 143 -0.17 34.97 -13.67
#